data_c5e25e45a38ac5057a0734eea93f4b22
#
_entry.id   c5e25e45a38ac5057a0734eea93f4b22
#
_cell.length_a   1.000
_cell.length_b   1.000
_cell.length_c   1.000
_cell.angle_alpha   90.00
_cell.angle_beta   90.00
_cell.angle_gamma   90.00
#
_symmetry.space_group_name_H-M   'P 1'
#
loop_
_entity.id
_entity.type
_entity.pdbx_description
1 polymer ?
#
loop_
_entity_poly.entity_id
_entity_poly.type
_entity_poly.pdbx_seq_one_letter_code
_entity_poly.pdbx_strand_id
1 'polypeptide(L)'
;MTGARSLRWLFIVFLATTAQAQHRVEGAVRGVWIPTPEHTRFFDDTMTMSRELELWRSLGINTVFVAVWNQGRTMYPSKVMKRLTGVRVHPAMVNRDPLGEVIAIAHRLDIKVYAWFEYGFASDYRGGPGSEILRKNTGWAALDLHGAPIEKNGFHWMNALDPDVQDFLLSLILEVAATHDLDGVQGDDRLPALPSEGGYNPATVARYRAEHGGAEPPADSHDSAWVSWRSAQLDDFMHRLHDRVKALKPSLQISMAPGAYPFSRTEYLQDWPGWLHRGWVDHVSPQLYRRDIVAYERELRRVTREQLRPEELSKLFPGILLSLSAGYLAEPELVRRMVEANRRAGIAGELFFFADGVTALRTTFEGLYKP
;
A
#
# COMPACT_ATOMS: atom_id res chain seq x y z
N MET A 1 -72.69 45.00 -11.15
CA MET A 1 -71.81 44.49 -12.19
C MET A 1 -70.47 44.23 -11.56
N THR A 2 -70.23 43.02 -11.13
CA THR A 2 -69.06 42.57 -10.34
C THR A 2 -68.24 41.62 -11.19
N GLY A 3 -67.04 42.10 -11.62
CA GLY A 3 -66.12 41.31 -12.41
C GLY A 3 -65.24 40.44 -11.51
N ALA A 4 -65.39 39.12 -11.60
CA ALA A 4 -64.52 38.18 -10.98
C ALA A 4 -63.18 38.00 -11.75
N ARG A 5 -62.07 38.40 -11.13
CA ARG A 5 -60.72 38.09 -11.64
C ARG A 5 -60.30 36.71 -11.16
N SER A 6 -60.21 35.76 -12.10
CA SER A 6 -59.66 34.43 -11.85
C SER A 6 -58.14 34.50 -11.76
N LEU A 7 -57.57 34.23 -10.59
CA LEU A 7 -56.14 34.12 -10.30
C LEU A 7 -55.70 32.70 -10.70
N ARG A 8 -54.98 32.58 -11.84
CA ARG A 8 -54.34 31.33 -12.24
C ARG A 8 -53.04 31.17 -11.47
N TRP A 9 -53.04 30.21 -10.55
CA TRP A 9 -51.83 29.75 -9.87
C TRP A 9 -50.98 28.91 -10.84
N LEU A 10 -49.83 29.45 -11.26
CA LEU A 10 -48.79 28.68 -11.94
C LEU A 10 -48.07 27.80 -10.90
N PHE A 11 -48.36 26.53 -10.90
CA PHE A 11 -47.49 25.57 -10.19
C PHE A 11 -46.19 25.40 -11.00
N ILE A 12 -45.12 26.03 -10.54
CA ILE A 12 -43.76 25.73 -11.00
C ILE A 12 -43.35 24.44 -10.30
N VAL A 13 -43.45 23.34 -11.01
CA VAL A 13 -42.87 22.05 -10.55
C VAL A 13 -41.34 22.22 -10.69
N PHE A 14 -40.68 22.48 -9.55
CA PHE A 14 -39.24 22.29 -9.44
C PHE A 14 -38.99 20.78 -9.56
N LEU A 15 -38.64 20.30 -10.74
CA LEU A 15 -37.94 19.06 -10.92
C LEU A 15 -36.57 19.23 -10.23
N ALA A 16 -36.53 18.80 -8.97
CA ALA A 16 -35.26 18.56 -8.32
C ALA A 16 -34.59 17.40 -9.06
N THR A 17 -33.79 17.71 -10.06
CA THR A 17 -32.75 16.78 -10.50
C THR A 17 -31.87 16.58 -9.29
N THR A 18 -32.05 15.47 -8.58
CA THR A 18 -31.08 14.97 -7.65
C THR A 18 -29.82 14.74 -8.48
N ALA A 19 -28.91 15.73 -8.48
CA ALA A 19 -27.56 15.53 -8.95
C ALA A 19 -27.04 14.32 -8.15
N GLN A 20 -26.88 13.20 -8.81
CA GLN A 20 -26.20 12.04 -8.23
C GLN A 20 -24.88 12.58 -7.69
N ALA A 21 -24.70 12.53 -6.38
CA ALA A 21 -23.53 13.08 -5.73
C ALA A 21 -22.31 12.39 -6.36
N GLN A 22 -21.57 13.16 -7.13
CA GLN A 22 -20.36 12.67 -7.77
C GLN A 22 -19.41 12.24 -6.64
N HIS A 23 -18.99 10.98 -6.65
CA HIS A 23 -18.07 10.45 -5.65
C HIS A 23 -16.64 11.00 -5.83
N ARG A 24 -16.45 11.90 -6.80
CA ARG A 24 -15.19 12.59 -7.07
C ARG A 24 -15.05 13.81 -6.16
N VAL A 25 -14.10 13.72 -5.21
CA VAL A 25 -13.67 14.84 -4.39
C VAL A 25 -12.36 15.38 -4.95
N GLU A 26 -12.26 16.71 -5.16
CA GLU A 26 -11.04 17.32 -5.66
C GLU A 26 -9.89 17.12 -4.67
N GLY A 27 -8.68 16.83 -5.17
CA GLY A 27 -7.50 16.56 -4.35
C GLY A 27 -7.45 15.18 -3.69
N ALA A 28 -8.55 14.42 -3.68
CA ALA A 28 -8.56 13.08 -3.11
C ALA A 28 -7.77 12.07 -3.96
N VAL A 29 -7.08 11.15 -3.30
CA VAL A 29 -6.40 10.03 -3.97
C VAL A 29 -7.44 9.03 -4.47
N ARG A 30 -7.43 8.76 -5.77
CA ARG A 30 -8.11 7.65 -6.42
C ARG A 30 -7.02 6.83 -7.09
N GLY A 31 -6.51 5.89 -6.32
CA GLY A 31 -5.30 5.17 -6.66
C GLY A 31 -5.55 3.77 -7.16
N VAL A 32 -4.55 3.24 -7.86
CA VAL A 32 -4.54 1.84 -8.29
C VAL A 32 -3.16 1.26 -8.14
N TRP A 33 -3.07 0.02 -7.65
CA TRP A 33 -1.82 -0.73 -7.59
C TRP A 33 -1.56 -1.43 -8.93
N ILE A 34 -0.34 -1.27 -9.45
CA ILE A 34 0.16 -1.93 -10.66
C ILE A 34 1.15 -3.00 -10.21
N PRO A 35 0.82 -4.30 -10.36
CA PRO A 35 1.71 -5.39 -9.97
C PRO A 35 2.86 -5.57 -10.97
N THR A 36 3.77 -6.50 -10.68
CA THR A 36 4.90 -6.85 -11.56
C THR A 36 4.45 -7.60 -12.83
N PRO A 37 5.32 -7.73 -13.85
CA PRO A 37 4.99 -8.32 -15.16
C PRO A 37 4.41 -9.73 -15.13
N GLU A 38 4.64 -10.48 -14.05
CA GLU A 38 4.05 -11.82 -13.86
C GLU A 38 2.54 -11.78 -13.70
N HIS A 39 1.97 -10.62 -13.36
CA HIS A 39 0.57 -10.46 -13.00
C HIS A 39 -0.18 -9.46 -13.89
N THR A 40 0.51 -8.77 -14.79
CA THR A 40 -0.11 -7.80 -15.71
C THR A 40 0.68 -7.68 -17.01
N ARG A 41 -0.02 -7.32 -18.08
CA ARG A 41 0.58 -6.98 -19.37
C ARG A 41 0.93 -5.49 -19.52
N PHE A 42 0.69 -4.70 -18.48
CA PHE A 42 0.94 -3.27 -18.47
C PHE A 42 2.37 -2.91 -18.91
N PHE A 43 3.36 -3.74 -18.55
CA PHE A 43 4.78 -3.51 -18.84
C PHE A 43 5.26 -4.10 -20.17
N ASP A 44 4.40 -4.67 -21.02
CA ASP A 44 4.79 -5.27 -22.31
C ASP A 44 5.55 -4.24 -23.17
N ASP A 45 4.98 -3.02 -23.30
CA ASP A 45 5.60 -1.90 -24.02
C ASP A 45 5.02 -0.54 -23.58
N THR A 46 5.67 0.55 -24.01
CA THR A 46 5.25 1.92 -23.67
C THR A 46 3.91 2.31 -24.27
N MET A 47 3.50 1.70 -25.38
CA MET A 47 2.20 1.96 -26.03
C MET A 47 1.07 1.37 -25.19
N THR A 48 1.27 0.17 -24.65
CA THR A 48 0.34 -0.47 -23.70
C THR A 48 0.23 0.36 -22.42
N MET A 49 1.37 0.80 -21.84
CA MET A 49 1.38 1.69 -20.67
C MET A 49 0.57 2.99 -20.93
N SER A 50 0.80 3.64 -22.08
CA SER A 50 0.12 4.89 -22.45
C SER A 50 -1.39 4.68 -22.53
N ARG A 51 -1.83 3.66 -23.26
CA ARG A 51 -3.25 3.34 -23.44
C ARG A 51 -3.96 3.05 -22.11
N GLU A 52 -3.35 2.25 -21.24
CA GLU A 52 -3.95 1.92 -19.94
C GLU A 52 -3.99 3.15 -19.02
N LEU A 53 -2.92 3.95 -18.93
CA LEU A 53 -2.90 5.17 -18.12
C LEU A 53 -3.91 6.22 -18.64
N GLU A 54 -4.04 6.40 -19.96
CA GLU A 54 -5.05 7.28 -20.57
C GLU A 54 -6.47 6.80 -20.22
N LEU A 55 -6.73 5.50 -20.34
CA LEU A 55 -8.00 4.89 -19.94
C LEU A 55 -8.28 5.15 -18.46
N TRP A 56 -7.36 4.81 -17.55
CA TRP A 56 -7.56 4.99 -16.11
C TRP A 56 -7.75 6.46 -15.74
N ARG A 57 -6.99 7.37 -16.34
CA ARG A 57 -7.20 8.81 -16.18
C ARG A 57 -8.62 9.23 -16.58
N SER A 58 -9.10 8.72 -17.72
CA SER A 58 -10.46 8.97 -18.19
C SER A 58 -11.54 8.43 -17.27
N LEU A 59 -11.23 7.40 -16.51
CA LEU A 59 -12.08 6.76 -15.49
C LEU A 59 -11.98 7.39 -14.11
N GLY A 60 -11.18 8.47 -13.96
CA GLY A 60 -11.07 9.23 -12.73
C GLY A 60 -9.91 8.83 -11.83
N ILE A 61 -9.09 7.85 -12.20
CA ILE A 61 -7.84 7.52 -11.48
C ILE A 61 -6.86 8.70 -11.64
N ASN A 62 -6.22 9.08 -10.53
CA ASN A 62 -5.25 10.17 -10.50
C ASN A 62 -3.91 9.81 -9.86
N THR A 63 -3.75 8.57 -9.40
CA THR A 63 -2.55 8.11 -8.73
C THR A 63 -2.31 6.64 -9.06
N VAL A 64 -1.06 6.27 -9.36
CA VAL A 64 -0.66 4.88 -9.55
C VAL A 64 0.43 4.50 -8.55
N PHE A 65 0.34 3.30 -8.01
CA PHE A 65 1.30 2.70 -7.09
C PHE A 65 1.97 1.53 -7.80
N VAL A 66 3.20 1.75 -8.27
CA VAL A 66 3.94 0.79 -9.11
C VAL A 66 4.77 -0.12 -8.23
N ALA A 67 4.58 -1.44 -8.32
CA ALA A 67 5.41 -2.40 -7.62
C ALA A 67 6.87 -2.28 -8.08
N VAL A 68 7.74 -1.70 -7.25
CA VAL A 68 9.16 -1.50 -7.56
C VAL A 68 10.08 -2.49 -6.86
N TRP A 69 9.57 -3.17 -5.83
CA TRP A 69 10.28 -4.19 -5.07
C TRP A 69 9.38 -5.41 -4.85
N ASN A 70 9.71 -6.50 -5.53
CA ASN A 70 8.96 -7.75 -5.47
C ASN A 70 9.91 -8.93 -5.72
N GLN A 71 9.82 -9.99 -4.92
CA GLN A 71 10.59 -11.25 -5.05
C GLN A 71 12.09 -11.04 -5.31
N GLY A 72 12.72 -10.13 -4.57
CA GLY A 72 14.14 -9.85 -4.72
C GLY A 72 14.52 -9.19 -6.05
N ARG A 73 13.57 -8.54 -6.72
CA ARG A 73 13.76 -7.83 -8.00
C ARG A 73 13.24 -6.40 -7.90
N THR A 74 13.86 -5.49 -8.64
CA THR A 74 13.41 -4.10 -8.76
C THR A 74 12.88 -3.82 -10.16
N MET A 75 11.87 -2.96 -10.26
CA MET A 75 11.30 -2.48 -11.53
C MET A 75 11.94 -1.15 -11.97
N TYR A 76 13.17 -0.92 -11.53
CA TYR A 76 14.07 0.15 -11.96
C TYR A 76 15.53 -0.33 -11.92
N PRO A 77 16.45 0.29 -12.66
CA PRO A 77 17.85 -0.11 -12.68
C PRO A 77 18.58 0.21 -11.37
N SER A 78 18.56 -0.70 -10.40
CA SER A 78 19.11 -0.52 -9.05
C SER A 78 20.62 -0.85 -9.00
N LYS A 79 21.42 0.07 -8.45
CA LYS A 79 22.84 -0.17 -8.10
C LYS A 79 22.95 -0.97 -6.80
N VAL A 80 22.01 -0.80 -5.87
CA VAL A 80 21.94 -1.56 -4.61
C VAL A 80 21.77 -3.04 -4.94
N MET A 81 20.77 -3.39 -5.75
CA MET A 81 20.53 -4.78 -6.16
C MET A 81 21.67 -5.37 -6.97
N LYS A 82 22.27 -4.58 -7.88
CA LYS A 82 23.44 -5.04 -8.63
C LYS A 82 24.61 -5.45 -7.71
N ARG A 83 24.85 -4.70 -6.63
CA ARG A 83 25.89 -5.04 -5.65
C ARG A 83 25.55 -6.29 -4.85
N LEU A 84 24.30 -6.42 -4.42
CA LEU A 84 23.86 -7.51 -3.55
C LEU A 84 23.74 -8.84 -4.30
N THR A 85 23.04 -8.85 -5.45
CA THR A 85 22.69 -10.07 -6.17
C THR A 85 23.38 -10.23 -7.53
N GLY A 86 23.93 -9.14 -8.09
CA GLY A 86 24.43 -9.08 -9.48
C GLY A 86 23.33 -8.72 -10.49
N VAL A 87 22.06 -8.71 -10.09
CA VAL A 87 20.90 -8.38 -10.95
C VAL A 87 20.49 -6.95 -10.72
N ARG A 88 20.45 -6.14 -11.79
CA ARG A 88 20.20 -4.70 -11.71
C ARG A 88 18.73 -4.32 -11.78
N VAL A 89 17.95 -5.08 -12.53
CA VAL A 89 16.53 -4.83 -12.79
C VAL A 89 15.84 -6.18 -13.03
N HIS A 90 14.53 -6.21 -12.93
CA HIS A 90 13.74 -7.40 -13.25
C HIS A 90 14.15 -8.01 -14.60
N PRO A 91 14.37 -9.34 -14.71
CA PRO A 91 14.91 -9.97 -15.92
C PRO A 91 14.10 -9.72 -17.20
N ALA A 92 12.77 -9.60 -17.09
CA ALA A 92 11.92 -9.22 -18.23
C ALA A 92 12.13 -7.77 -18.71
N MET A 93 12.85 -6.95 -17.94
CA MET A 93 13.05 -5.50 -18.17
C MET A 93 14.53 -5.15 -18.44
N VAL A 94 15.34 -6.10 -18.84
CA VAL A 94 16.74 -5.87 -19.18
C VAL A 94 16.84 -4.75 -20.23
N ASN A 95 17.72 -3.78 -19.98
CA ASN A 95 17.93 -2.57 -20.80
C ASN A 95 16.75 -1.56 -20.81
N ARG A 96 15.77 -1.72 -19.93
CA ARG A 96 14.70 -0.74 -19.72
C ARG A 96 14.76 -0.16 -18.31
N ASP A 97 14.08 0.98 -18.16
CA ASP A 97 13.71 1.56 -16.87
C ASP A 97 12.18 1.67 -16.81
N PRO A 98 11.47 0.57 -16.49
CA PRO A 98 10.01 0.56 -16.55
C PRO A 98 9.36 1.58 -15.61
N LEU A 99 9.95 1.86 -14.44
CA LEU A 99 9.46 2.91 -13.55
C LEU A 99 9.61 4.30 -14.17
N GLY A 100 10.79 4.60 -14.76
CA GLY A 100 11.01 5.86 -15.46
C GLY A 100 10.07 6.06 -16.65
N GLU A 101 9.78 4.98 -17.40
CA GLU A 101 8.79 4.99 -18.49
C GLU A 101 7.38 5.32 -17.97
N VAL A 102 6.93 4.68 -16.87
CA VAL A 102 5.63 4.97 -16.24
C VAL A 102 5.56 6.42 -15.78
N ILE A 103 6.58 6.92 -15.08
CA ILE A 103 6.63 8.32 -14.59
C ILE A 103 6.47 9.29 -15.77
N ALA A 104 7.25 9.10 -16.83
CA ALA A 104 7.22 9.98 -17.99
C ALA A 104 5.85 10.03 -18.67
N ILE A 105 5.10 8.92 -18.70
CA ILE A 105 3.77 8.86 -19.29
C ILE A 105 2.73 9.41 -18.30
N ALA A 106 2.75 8.99 -17.06
CA ALA A 106 1.76 9.34 -16.04
C ALA A 106 1.74 10.84 -15.75
N HIS A 107 2.91 11.49 -15.62
CA HIS A 107 2.98 12.92 -15.35
C HIS A 107 2.41 13.76 -16.50
N ARG A 108 2.57 13.34 -17.77
CA ARG A 108 1.90 14.03 -18.91
C ARG A 108 0.37 13.95 -18.84
N LEU A 109 -0.17 12.97 -18.14
CA LEU A 109 -1.60 12.76 -17.93
C LEU A 109 -2.10 13.32 -16.59
N ASP A 110 -1.25 14.04 -15.85
CA ASP A 110 -1.56 14.52 -14.49
C ASP A 110 -1.96 13.36 -13.57
N ILE A 111 -1.22 12.24 -13.62
CA ILE A 111 -1.32 11.08 -12.73
C ILE A 111 -0.07 11.05 -11.88
N LYS A 112 -0.25 10.99 -10.55
CA LYS A 112 0.84 10.84 -9.59
C LYS A 112 1.39 9.42 -9.58
N VAL A 113 2.70 9.28 -9.34
CA VAL A 113 3.38 7.97 -9.31
C VAL A 113 4.05 7.74 -7.98
N TYR A 114 3.69 6.63 -7.34
CA TYR A 114 4.30 6.15 -6.10
C TYR A 114 5.09 4.85 -6.37
N ALA A 115 6.30 4.78 -5.81
CA ALA A 115 7.06 3.54 -5.78
C ALA A 115 6.55 2.64 -4.65
N TRP A 116 5.93 1.51 -4.99
CA TRP A 116 5.34 0.57 -4.06
C TRP A 116 6.30 -0.59 -3.76
N PHE A 117 6.70 -0.70 -2.49
CA PHE A 117 7.58 -1.74 -1.97
C PHE A 117 6.75 -2.94 -1.47
N GLU A 118 6.11 -3.64 -2.40
CA GLU A 118 5.13 -4.70 -2.14
C GLU A 118 5.66 -5.81 -1.22
N TYR A 119 6.89 -6.28 -1.44
CA TYR A 119 7.45 -7.38 -0.64
C TYR A 119 8.08 -6.93 0.67
N GLY A 120 8.48 -5.65 0.80
CA GLY A 120 9.06 -5.16 2.05
C GLY A 120 10.17 -6.07 2.57
N PHE A 121 10.02 -6.57 3.79
CA PHE A 121 10.97 -7.49 4.42
C PHE A 121 10.75 -8.97 4.05
N ALA A 122 9.73 -9.33 3.28
CA ALA A 122 9.68 -10.65 2.66
C ALA A 122 10.69 -10.74 1.52
N SER A 123 11.49 -11.80 1.47
CA SER A 123 12.49 -12.01 0.41
C SER A 123 11.86 -12.61 -0.83
N ASP A 124 11.03 -13.62 -0.65
CA ASP A 124 10.42 -14.39 -1.73
C ASP A 124 9.09 -15.03 -1.33
N TYR A 125 8.41 -15.62 -2.32
CA TYR A 125 7.24 -16.45 -2.16
C TYR A 125 7.54 -17.85 -2.68
N ARG A 126 7.41 -18.88 -1.81
CA ARG A 126 7.57 -20.30 -2.13
C ARG A 126 8.89 -20.64 -2.84
N GLY A 127 10.01 -20.05 -2.37
CA GLY A 127 11.32 -20.31 -2.98
C GLY A 127 11.54 -19.61 -4.33
N GLY A 128 10.78 -18.57 -4.62
CA GLY A 128 10.92 -17.78 -5.84
C GLY A 128 12.26 -17.04 -5.96
N PRO A 129 12.44 -16.16 -6.96
CA PRO A 129 13.73 -15.54 -7.29
C PRO A 129 14.40 -14.80 -6.12
N GLY A 130 13.63 -14.26 -5.18
CA GLY A 130 14.14 -13.55 -4.00
C GLY A 130 14.85 -14.44 -2.98
N SER A 131 14.66 -15.77 -3.04
CA SER A 131 15.34 -16.74 -2.17
C SER A 131 16.86 -16.65 -2.27
N GLU A 132 17.39 -16.14 -3.39
CA GLU A 132 18.82 -15.89 -3.57
C GLU A 132 19.39 -14.90 -2.55
N ILE A 133 18.59 -13.94 -2.07
CA ILE A 133 19.00 -12.96 -1.06
C ILE A 133 19.38 -13.69 0.23
N LEU A 134 18.48 -14.51 0.76
CA LEU A 134 18.71 -15.27 2.00
C LEU A 134 19.77 -16.36 1.83
N ARG A 135 19.87 -16.97 0.66
CA ARG A 135 20.91 -17.96 0.37
C ARG A 135 22.32 -17.35 0.37
N LYS A 136 22.47 -16.11 -0.12
CA LYS A 136 23.74 -15.37 -0.10
C LYS A 136 24.04 -14.70 1.23
N ASN A 137 22.98 -14.36 1.99
CA ASN A 137 23.07 -13.65 3.26
C ASN A 137 22.30 -14.46 4.32
N THR A 138 22.82 -15.64 4.69
CA THR A 138 22.13 -16.57 5.57
C THR A 138 21.80 -15.98 6.95
N GLY A 139 22.60 -15.03 7.43
CA GLY A 139 22.34 -14.30 8.69
C GLY A 139 21.14 -13.37 8.63
N TRP A 140 20.63 -13.06 7.43
CA TRP A 140 19.48 -12.18 7.25
C TRP A 140 18.12 -12.86 7.43
N ALA A 141 18.07 -14.20 7.46
CA ALA A 141 16.82 -14.90 7.68
C ALA A 141 16.23 -14.57 9.07
N ALA A 142 14.94 -14.26 9.12
CA ALA A 142 14.23 -14.19 10.38
C ALA A 142 14.10 -15.59 10.97
N LEU A 143 14.38 -15.73 12.26
CA LEU A 143 14.35 -17.02 12.96
C LEU A 143 13.22 -17.05 14.00
N ASP A 144 12.62 -18.23 14.15
CA ASP A 144 11.68 -18.55 15.22
C ASP A 144 12.42 -18.90 16.53
N LEU A 145 11.65 -19.24 17.58
CA LEU A 145 12.16 -19.62 18.89
C LEU A 145 13.10 -20.85 18.84
N HIS A 146 12.96 -21.72 17.85
CA HIS A 146 13.75 -22.94 17.67
C HIS A 146 14.94 -22.76 16.74
N GLY A 147 15.15 -21.53 16.23
CA GLY A 147 16.21 -21.20 15.29
C GLY A 147 15.91 -21.60 13.84
N ALA A 148 14.67 -21.96 13.53
CA ALA A 148 14.26 -22.24 12.15
C ALA A 148 13.91 -20.94 11.40
N PRO A 149 14.25 -20.83 10.09
CA PRO A 149 13.83 -19.69 9.27
C PRO A 149 12.31 -19.57 9.18
N ILE A 150 11.80 -18.33 9.29
CA ILE A 150 10.37 -18.05 9.22
C ILE A 150 9.85 -18.20 7.79
N GLU A 151 8.82 -19.05 7.65
CA GLU A 151 7.90 -19.07 6.52
C GLU A 151 6.49 -18.80 7.04
N LYS A 152 5.84 -17.73 6.57
CA LYS A 152 4.44 -17.41 6.90
C LYS A 152 3.67 -17.09 5.62
N ASN A 153 2.55 -17.81 5.40
CA ASN A 153 1.72 -17.67 4.21
C ASN A 153 2.48 -17.89 2.88
N GLY A 154 3.52 -18.75 2.89
CA GLY A 154 4.38 -19.02 1.73
C GLY A 154 5.48 -17.99 1.51
N PHE A 155 5.58 -16.96 2.33
CA PHE A 155 6.67 -15.98 2.27
C PHE A 155 7.81 -16.37 3.21
N HIS A 156 9.05 -16.29 2.72
CA HIS A 156 10.26 -16.32 3.56
C HIS A 156 10.64 -14.90 3.93
N TRP A 157 11.09 -14.70 5.17
CA TRP A 157 11.25 -13.38 5.76
C TRP A 157 12.71 -13.07 6.10
N MET A 158 13.14 -11.87 5.73
CA MET A 158 14.35 -11.25 6.28
C MET A 158 14.05 -10.74 7.69
N ASN A 159 15.04 -10.77 8.57
CA ASN A 159 14.90 -10.25 9.93
C ASN A 159 14.77 -8.73 9.92
N ALA A 160 13.55 -8.23 9.96
CA ALA A 160 13.26 -6.80 9.98
C ALA A 160 13.78 -6.07 11.24
N LEU A 161 14.29 -6.81 12.24
CA LEU A 161 14.92 -6.26 13.45
C LEU A 161 16.44 -6.17 13.33
N ASP A 162 17.03 -6.66 12.22
CA ASP A 162 18.45 -6.60 11.93
C ASP A 162 18.79 -5.24 11.27
N PRO A 163 19.74 -4.46 11.82
CA PRO A 163 20.12 -3.18 11.25
C PRO A 163 20.62 -3.26 9.80
N ASP A 164 21.37 -4.30 9.42
CA ASP A 164 21.88 -4.46 8.06
C ASP A 164 20.74 -4.72 7.06
N VAL A 165 19.73 -5.50 7.46
CA VAL A 165 18.54 -5.76 6.66
C VAL A 165 17.70 -4.49 6.52
N GLN A 166 17.55 -3.72 7.62
CA GLN A 166 16.87 -2.42 7.59
C GLN A 166 17.59 -1.43 6.67
N ASP A 167 18.91 -1.34 6.76
CA ASP A 167 19.73 -0.44 5.93
C ASP A 167 19.70 -0.84 4.45
N PHE A 168 19.62 -2.13 4.15
CA PHE A 168 19.41 -2.62 2.79
C PHE A 168 18.07 -2.09 2.22
N LEU A 169 16.95 -2.32 2.91
CA LEU A 169 15.64 -1.84 2.44
C LEU A 169 15.59 -0.32 2.35
N LEU A 170 16.11 0.38 3.35
CA LEU A 170 16.17 1.84 3.35
C LEU A 170 17.01 2.36 2.17
N SER A 171 18.12 1.68 1.83
CA SER A 171 18.96 2.07 0.69
C SER A 171 18.24 1.91 -0.65
N LEU A 172 17.38 0.91 -0.82
CA LEU A 172 16.54 0.77 -2.01
C LEU A 172 15.51 1.91 -2.12
N ILE A 173 14.85 2.25 -1.00
CA ILE A 173 13.87 3.34 -0.94
C ILE A 173 14.54 4.68 -1.28
N LEU A 174 15.69 4.97 -0.68
CA LEU A 174 16.44 6.20 -0.93
C LEU A 174 17.01 6.25 -2.35
N GLU A 175 17.45 5.12 -2.89
CA GLU A 175 17.95 5.04 -4.26
C GLU A 175 16.87 5.43 -5.27
N VAL A 176 15.69 4.82 -5.20
CA VAL A 176 14.61 5.12 -6.15
C VAL A 176 14.10 6.55 -5.98
N ALA A 177 14.00 7.05 -4.74
CA ALA A 177 13.59 8.42 -4.44
C ALA A 177 14.60 9.47 -4.98
N ALA A 178 15.89 9.14 -4.97
CA ALA A 178 16.96 10.03 -5.47
C ALA A 178 17.08 10.01 -7.00
N THR A 179 16.71 8.91 -7.67
CA THR A 179 16.99 8.71 -9.09
C THR A 179 15.76 8.90 -9.99
N HIS A 180 14.55 8.98 -9.40
CA HIS A 180 13.30 9.11 -10.15
C HIS A 180 12.46 10.27 -9.63
N ASP A 181 11.70 10.89 -10.52
CA ASP A 181 10.78 11.98 -10.18
C ASP A 181 9.45 11.42 -9.67
N LEU A 182 9.48 10.86 -8.47
CA LEU A 182 8.34 10.28 -7.77
C LEU A 182 7.55 11.35 -7.00
N ASP A 183 6.24 11.13 -6.89
CA ASP A 183 5.34 11.84 -5.98
C ASP A 183 5.35 11.22 -4.57
N GLY A 184 5.66 9.94 -4.47
CA GLY A 184 5.75 9.28 -3.17
C GLY A 184 6.39 7.89 -3.20
N VAL A 185 6.56 7.34 -2.00
CA VAL A 185 6.93 5.95 -1.75
C VAL A 185 5.86 5.30 -0.89
N GLN A 186 5.60 4.01 -1.10
CA GLN A 186 4.63 3.26 -0.31
C GLN A 186 5.22 1.95 0.20
N GLY A 187 5.09 1.73 1.51
CA GLY A 187 5.23 0.41 2.12
C GLY A 187 3.92 -0.39 2.05
N ASP A 188 4.01 -1.69 2.32
CA ASP A 188 2.88 -2.61 2.26
C ASP A 188 2.65 -3.30 3.63
N ASP A 189 1.83 -4.33 3.65
CA ASP A 189 1.63 -5.22 4.81
C ASP A 189 2.92 -5.97 5.23
N ARG A 190 3.98 -5.85 4.44
CA ARG A 190 5.32 -6.42 4.69
C ARG A 190 6.42 -5.37 4.88
N LEU A 191 6.08 -4.05 4.95
CA LEU A 191 7.06 -2.97 5.17
C LEU A 191 6.49 -1.83 6.03
N PRO A 192 7.11 -1.53 7.19
CA PRO A 192 7.93 -2.46 7.97
C PRO A 192 7.06 -3.50 8.65
N ALA A 193 7.49 -4.74 8.60
CA ALA A 193 6.78 -5.86 9.21
C ALA A 193 7.71 -7.03 9.49
N LEU A 194 7.34 -7.82 10.48
CA LEU A 194 7.92 -9.13 10.76
C LEU A 194 6.80 -10.03 11.32
N PRO A 195 6.65 -11.28 10.85
CA PRO A 195 5.76 -12.24 11.50
C PRO A 195 6.05 -12.34 13.01
N SER A 196 5.00 -12.38 13.81
CA SER A 196 5.13 -12.44 15.27
C SER A 196 5.91 -13.65 15.77
N GLU A 197 5.94 -14.74 15.00
CA GLU A 197 6.74 -15.94 15.28
C GLU A 197 8.25 -15.68 15.14
N GLY A 198 8.67 -14.62 14.46
CA GLY A 198 10.06 -14.26 14.21
C GLY A 198 10.66 -13.31 15.25
N GLY A 199 11.96 -13.02 15.06
CA GLY A 199 12.72 -12.10 15.91
C GLY A 199 13.49 -12.79 17.03
N TYR A 200 13.63 -14.10 16.99
CA TYR A 200 14.47 -14.86 17.94
C TYR A 200 15.91 -15.04 17.42
N ASN A 201 16.33 -14.23 16.48
CA ASN A 201 17.72 -14.21 16.01
C ASN A 201 18.68 -13.90 17.18
N PRO A 202 19.89 -14.52 17.25
CA PRO A 202 20.81 -14.35 18.38
C PRO A 202 21.11 -12.88 18.73
N ALA A 203 21.32 -12.02 17.74
CA ALA A 203 21.58 -10.60 17.97
C ALA A 203 20.34 -9.86 18.55
N THR A 204 19.14 -10.22 18.10
CA THR A 204 17.88 -9.67 18.63
C THR A 204 17.67 -10.10 20.09
N VAL A 205 17.89 -11.39 20.39
CA VAL A 205 17.82 -11.94 21.76
C VAL A 205 18.85 -11.26 22.66
N ALA A 206 20.08 -11.10 22.20
CA ALA A 206 21.13 -10.44 22.98
C ALA A 206 20.76 -8.99 23.32
N ARG A 207 20.18 -8.24 22.38
CA ARG A 207 19.69 -6.87 22.61
C ARG A 207 18.55 -6.85 23.62
N TYR A 208 17.56 -7.74 23.47
CA TYR A 208 16.46 -7.85 24.43
C TYR A 208 16.97 -8.11 25.85
N ARG A 209 17.88 -9.07 26.04
CA ARG A 209 18.51 -9.37 27.33
C ARG A 209 19.22 -8.16 27.93
N ALA A 210 19.98 -7.42 27.12
CA ALA A 210 20.69 -6.23 27.57
C ALA A 210 19.74 -5.16 28.12
N GLU A 211 18.58 -5.01 27.49
CA GLU A 211 17.55 -4.02 27.87
C GLU A 211 16.64 -4.50 29.03
N HIS A 212 16.61 -5.83 29.32
CA HIS A 212 15.71 -6.43 30.31
C HIS A 212 16.46 -7.15 31.45
N GLY A 213 17.66 -6.65 31.82
CA GLY A 213 18.41 -7.17 32.97
C GLY A 213 18.84 -8.64 32.84
N GLY A 214 19.03 -9.14 31.62
CA GLY A 214 19.43 -10.52 31.32
C GLY A 214 18.26 -11.48 31.09
N ALA A 215 17.01 -11.03 31.17
CA ALA A 215 15.84 -11.88 30.94
C ALA A 215 15.75 -12.36 29.49
N GLU A 216 15.32 -13.61 29.29
CA GLU A 216 15.04 -14.17 27.98
C GLU A 216 13.78 -13.54 27.38
N PRO A 217 13.69 -13.42 26.04
CA PRO A 217 12.42 -13.12 25.39
C PRO A 217 11.36 -14.17 25.77
N PRO A 218 10.08 -13.75 25.89
CA PRO A 218 8.98 -14.70 26.07
C PRO A 218 8.96 -15.80 25.01
N ALA A 219 8.67 -17.03 25.40
CA ALA A 219 8.53 -18.16 24.47
C ALA A 219 7.22 -18.07 23.65
N ASP A 220 6.18 -17.44 24.22
CA ASP A 220 4.97 -17.09 23.47
C ASP A 220 5.25 -15.90 22.54
N SER A 221 5.24 -16.16 21.25
CA SER A 221 5.48 -15.14 20.23
C SER A 221 4.42 -14.02 20.23
N HIS A 222 3.24 -14.26 20.82
CA HIS A 222 2.16 -13.28 20.97
C HIS A 222 2.10 -12.65 22.37
N ASP A 223 3.06 -12.94 23.25
CA ASP A 223 3.19 -12.22 24.51
C ASP A 223 3.18 -10.70 24.27
N SER A 224 2.34 -9.99 25.01
CA SER A 224 2.08 -8.57 24.74
C SER A 224 3.31 -7.68 24.94
N ALA A 225 4.19 -8.00 25.90
CA ALA A 225 5.44 -7.26 26.12
C ALA A 225 6.43 -7.54 24.99
N TRP A 226 6.53 -8.78 24.55
CA TRP A 226 7.39 -9.17 23.43
C TRP A 226 6.92 -8.60 22.08
N VAL A 227 5.62 -8.64 21.80
CA VAL A 227 5.02 -7.94 20.64
C VAL A 227 5.33 -6.45 20.70
N SER A 228 5.12 -5.82 21.86
CA SER A 228 5.32 -4.37 22.01
C SER A 228 6.79 -3.99 21.82
N TRP A 229 7.73 -4.74 22.39
CA TRP A 229 9.16 -4.46 22.23
C TRP A 229 9.61 -4.57 20.77
N ARG A 230 9.21 -5.66 20.08
CA ARG A 230 9.57 -5.84 18.65
C ARG A 230 8.91 -4.82 17.75
N SER A 231 7.63 -4.48 18.02
CA SER A 231 6.91 -3.43 17.29
C SER A 231 7.62 -2.07 17.42
N ALA A 232 8.12 -1.75 18.64
CA ALA A 232 8.89 -0.52 18.85
C ALA A 232 10.17 -0.45 17.99
N GLN A 233 10.84 -1.58 17.74
CA GLN A 233 12.01 -1.63 16.85
C GLN A 233 11.62 -1.32 15.37
N LEU A 234 10.41 -1.72 14.95
CA LEU A 234 9.88 -1.37 13.63
C LEU A 234 9.39 0.08 13.59
N ASP A 235 8.89 0.62 14.70
CA ASP A 235 8.59 2.04 14.84
C ASP A 235 9.85 2.91 14.65
N ASP A 236 10.96 2.50 15.27
CA ASP A 236 12.27 3.18 15.09
C ASP A 236 12.75 3.14 13.62
N PHE A 237 12.57 2.00 12.95
CA PHE A 237 12.83 1.92 11.51
C PHE A 237 11.92 2.87 10.71
N MET A 238 10.63 2.91 11.02
CA MET A 238 9.68 3.80 10.32
C MET A 238 10.03 5.28 10.52
N HIS A 239 10.39 5.67 11.75
CA HIS A 239 10.86 7.02 12.05
C HIS A 239 12.12 7.37 11.25
N ARG A 240 13.10 6.48 11.23
CA ARG A 240 14.34 6.63 10.47
C ARG A 240 14.08 6.72 8.96
N LEU A 241 13.15 5.91 8.42
CA LEU A 241 12.70 5.99 7.04
C LEU A 241 12.12 7.38 6.73
N HIS A 242 11.18 7.84 7.59
CA HIS A 242 10.59 9.17 7.45
C HIS A 242 11.67 10.26 7.38
N ASP A 243 12.56 10.31 8.35
CA ASP A 243 13.57 11.36 8.44
C ASP A 243 14.51 11.36 7.23
N ARG A 244 14.95 10.16 6.78
CA ARG A 244 15.85 10.03 5.64
C ARG A 244 15.18 10.39 4.32
N VAL A 245 13.90 10.00 4.12
CA VAL A 245 13.13 10.37 2.93
C VAL A 245 12.86 11.86 2.90
N LYS A 246 12.40 12.45 4.02
CA LYS A 246 12.11 13.88 4.09
C LYS A 246 13.37 14.76 4.02
N ALA A 247 14.50 14.29 4.53
CA ALA A 247 15.78 14.98 4.35
C ALA A 247 16.27 14.95 2.88
N LEU A 248 15.99 13.86 2.15
CA LEU A 248 16.35 13.75 0.73
C LEU A 248 15.42 14.60 -0.17
N LYS A 249 14.12 14.49 0.01
CA LYS A 249 13.08 15.17 -0.80
C LYS A 249 11.88 15.52 0.09
N PRO A 250 11.84 16.73 0.69
CA PRO A 250 10.80 17.11 1.66
C PRO A 250 9.35 16.97 1.14
N SER A 251 9.16 17.16 -0.18
CA SER A 251 7.84 17.05 -0.82
C SER A 251 7.40 15.61 -1.08
N LEU A 252 8.31 14.63 -1.02
CA LEU A 252 7.98 13.24 -1.33
C LEU A 252 7.03 12.67 -0.28
N GLN A 253 5.89 12.15 -0.71
CA GLN A 253 4.89 11.60 0.19
C GLN A 253 5.31 10.18 0.64
N ILE A 254 5.06 9.89 1.92
CA ILE A 254 5.25 8.56 2.50
C ILE A 254 3.88 7.96 2.76
N SER A 255 3.59 6.84 2.13
CA SER A 255 2.33 6.11 2.24
C SER A 255 2.56 4.70 2.79
N MET A 256 1.55 4.15 3.49
CA MET A 256 1.56 2.74 3.91
C MET A 256 0.25 2.06 3.53
N ALA A 257 0.34 0.83 3.05
CA ALA A 257 -0.80 -0.04 2.71
C ALA A 257 -0.81 -1.30 3.61
N PRO A 258 -0.99 -1.15 4.92
CA PRO A 258 -0.88 -2.23 5.89
C PRO A 258 -2.10 -3.16 5.86
N GLY A 259 -1.97 -4.31 6.53
CA GLY A 259 -3.12 -5.12 6.91
C GLY A 259 -4.06 -4.41 7.88
N ALA A 260 -5.28 -4.95 8.05
CA ALA A 260 -6.24 -4.40 9.00
C ALA A 260 -5.72 -4.48 10.45
N TYR A 261 -5.88 -3.38 11.22
CA TYR A 261 -5.50 -3.34 12.64
C TYR A 261 -6.67 -3.90 13.50
N PRO A 262 -6.42 -4.62 14.62
CA PRO A 262 -5.12 -4.89 15.24
C PRO A 262 -4.35 -6.10 14.68
N PHE A 263 -4.90 -6.84 13.72
CA PHE A 263 -4.26 -8.02 13.11
C PHE A 263 -2.84 -7.68 12.59
N SER A 264 -2.66 -6.54 11.93
CA SER A 264 -1.34 -6.10 11.42
C SER A 264 -0.30 -5.97 12.55
N ARG A 265 -0.71 -5.54 13.77
CA ARG A 265 0.19 -5.43 14.90
C ARG A 265 0.44 -6.78 15.58
N THR A 266 -0.61 -7.58 15.80
CA THR A 266 -0.48 -8.85 16.53
C THR A 266 0.23 -9.92 15.72
N GLU A 267 0.01 -9.96 14.41
CA GLU A 267 0.55 -11.00 13.52
C GLU A 267 1.82 -10.56 12.78
N TYR A 268 2.03 -9.23 12.59
CA TYR A 268 3.11 -8.69 11.77
C TYR A 268 3.83 -7.51 12.41
N LEU A 269 3.55 -7.17 13.67
CA LEU A 269 4.21 -6.12 14.45
C LEU A 269 4.05 -4.70 13.86
N GLN A 270 3.08 -4.49 12.95
CA GLN A 270 2.82 -3.21 12.28
C GLN A 270 1.88 -2.33 13.11
N ASP A 271 2.40 -1.28 13.76
CA ASP A 271 1.61 -0.27 14.48
C ASP A 271 1.30 0.94 13.58
N TRP A 272 0.69 0.72 12.43
CA TRP A 272 0.44 1.77 11.46
C TRP A 272 -0.43 2.95 11.97
N PRO A 273 -1.41 2.77 12.90
CA PRO A 273 -2.09 3.92 13.47
C PRO A 273 -1.12 4.82 14.25
N GLY A 274 -0.20 4.21 15.01
CA GLY A 274 0.85 4.93 15.73
C GLY A 274 1.75 5.74 14.81
N TRP A 275 2.11 5.22 13.63
CA TRP A 275 2.93 5.95 12.66
C TRP A 275 2.22 7.18 12.09
N LEU A 276 0.92 7.06 11.79
CA LEU A 276 0.10 8.18 11.33
C LEU A 276 -0.06 9.24 12.42
N HIS A 277 -0.33 8.82 13.67
CA HIS A 277 -0.47 9.71 14.84
C HIS A 277 0.80 10.52 15.14
N ARG A 278 1.97 9.93 14.87
CA ARG A 278 3.29 10.61 15.04
C ARG A 278 3.68 11.46 13.83
N GLY A 279 2.90 11.40 12.73
CA GLY A 279 3.17 12.16 11.51
C GLY A 279 4.32 11.60 10.67
N TRP A 280 4.72 10.35 10.88
CA TRP A 280 5.76 9.69 10.08
C TRP A 280 5.25 9.18 8.72
N VAL A 281 3.94 9.17 8.55
CA VAL A 281 3.24 8.75 7.32
C VAL A 281 2.30 9.86 6.90
N ASP A 282 2.34 10.25 5.63
CA ASP A 282 1.48 11.29 5.08
C ASP A 282 0.06 10.81 4.86
N HIS A 283 -0.11 9.54 4.45
CA HIS A 283 -1.43 8.89 4.32
C HIS A 283 -1.34 7.36 4.41
N VAL A 284 -2.45 6.72 4.75
CA VAL A 284 -2.54 5.26 4.90
C VAL A 284 -3.67 4.68 4.03
N SER A 285 -3.42 3.48 3.53
CA SER A 285 -4.35 2.74 2.66
C SER A 285 -4.51 1.30 3.18
N PRO A 286 -5.09 1.10 4.38
CA PRO A 286 -5.22 -0.24 4.95
C PRO A 286 -6.03 -1.14 4.00
N GLN A 287 -5.59 -2.40 3.87
CA GLN A 287 -6.14 -3.38 2.96
C GLN A 287 -7.49 -3.92 3.49
N LEU A 288 -8.57 -3.16 3.26
CA LEU A 288 -9.92 -3.56 3.66
C LEU A 288 -10.54 -4.54 2.64
N TYR A 289 -9.76 -5.55 2.25
CA TYR A 289 -10.15 -6.53 1.22
C TYR A 289 -11.27 -7.44 1.74
N ARG A 290 -12.51 -7.09 1.43
CA ARG A 290 -13.71 -7.85 1.79
C ARG A 290 -14.52 -8.16 0.53
N ARG A 291 -15.22 -9.31 0.54
CA ARG A 291 -16.03 -9.78 -0.59
C ARG A 291 -17.53 -9.56 -0.35
N ASP A 292 -17.87 -8.85 0.71
CA ASP A 292 -19.24 -8.42 1.01
C ASP A 292 -19.24 -7.06 1.72
N ILE A 293 -20.35 -6.33 1.57
CA ILE A 293 -20.44 -4.95 2.05
C ILE A 293 -20.53 -4.88 3.58
N VAL A 294 -21.14 -5.87 4.24
CA VAL A 294 -21.31 -5.86 5.71
C VAL A 294 -19.97 -5.99 6.39
N ALA A 295 -19.12 -6.91 5.91
CA ALA A 295 -17.76 -7.07 6.38
C ALA A 295 -16.91 -5.83 6.08
N TYR A 296 -17.05 -5.22 4.89
CA TYR A 296 -16.34 -3.98 4.53
C TYR A 296 -16.71 -2.82 5.48
N GLU A 297 -18.01 -2.55 5.66
CA GLU A 297 -18.48 -1.47 6.53
C GLU A 297 -18.10 -1.69 7.99
N ARG A 298 -18.02 -2.94 8.46
CA ARG A 298 -17.55 -3.27 9.80
C ARG A 298 -16.09 -2.86 9.98
N GLU A 299 -15.21 -3.23 9.04
CA GLU A 299 -13.79 -2.85 9.09
C GLU A 299 -13.61 -1.35 8.92
N LEU A 300 -14.34 -0.72 8.01
CA LEU A 300 -14.30 0.72 7.80
C LEU A 300 -14.68 1.48 9.09
N ARG A 301 -15.74 1.05 9.79
CA ARG A 301 -16.11 1.63 11.08
C ARG A 301 -15.04 1.46 12.14
N ARG A 302 -14.39 0.28 12.19
CA ARG A 302 -13.27 0.04 13.12
C ARG A 302 -12.14 1.02 12.87
N VAL A 303 -11.70 1.17 11.63
CA VAL A 303 -10.65 2.12 11.25
C VAL A 303 -11.03 3.55 11.61
N THR A 304 -12.21 4.00 11.20
CA THR A 304 -12.61 5.41 11.31
C THR A 304 -13.01 5.85 12.72
N ARG A 305 -13.41 4.92 13.61
CA ARG A 305 -13.93 5.26 14.94
C ARG A 305 -13.04 4.80 16.09
N GLU A 306 -12.22 3.76 15.88
CA GLU A 306 -11.44 3.14 16.94
C GLU A 306 -9.93 3.32 16.75
N GLN A 307 -9.47 3.54 15.51
CA GLN A 307 -8.05 3.55 15.18
C GLN A 307 -7.53 4.92 14.77
N LEU A 308 -8.35 5.78 14.18
CA LEU A 308 -7.96 7.09 13.69
C LEU A 308 -8.70 8.22 14.42
N ARG A 309 -8.02 9.37 14.51
CA ARG A 309 -8.60 10.62 14.99
C ARG A 309 -9.42 11.26 13.87
N PRO A 310 -10.44 12.08 14.19
CA PRO A 310 -11.25 12.74 13.16
C PRO A 310 -10.45 13.55 12.14
N GLU A 311 -9.40 14.25 12.57
CA GLU A 311 -8.51 15.05 11.73
C GLU A 311 -7.63 14.20 10.78
N GLU A 312 -7.45 12.92 11.07
CA GLU A 312 -6.66 12.00 10.27
C GLU A 312 -7.46 11.31 9.15
N LEU A 313 -8.80 11.43 9.16
CA LEU A 313 -9.65 10.82 8.13
C LEU A 313 -9.34 11.34 6.73
N SER A 314 -8.85 12.56 6.61
CA SER A 314 -8.39 13.12 5.33
C SER A 314 -7.13 12.44 4.77
N LYS A 315 -6.42 11.66 5.60
CA LYS A 315 -5.23 10.88 5.25
C LYS A 315 -5.52 9.40 5.05
N LEU A 316 -6.80 9.00 5.12
CA LEU A 316 -7.24 7.61 4.95
C LEU A 316 -7.79 7.38 3.54
N PHE A 317 -7.21 6.43 2.82
CA PHE A 317 -7.68 5.99 1.50
C PHE A 317 -7.79 4.46 1.48
N PRO A 318 -8.91 3.87 1.94
CA PRO A 318 -9.05 2.43 2.10
C PRO A 318 -8.75 1.65 0.82
N GLY A 319 -8.04 0.52 0.96
CA GLY A 319 -7.81 -0.42 -0.12
C GLY A 319 -9.06 -1.26 -0.39
N ILE A 320 -9.54 -1.25 -1.63
CA ILE A 320 -10.67 -2.04 -2.13
C ILE A 320 -10.15 -3.14 -3.05
N LEU A 321 -10.56 -4.38 -2.80
CA LEU A 321 -10.22 -5.51 -3.65
C LEU A 321 -11.11 -5.50 -4.90
N LEU A 322 -10.52 -5.33 -6.09
CA LEU A 322 -11.22 -5.45 -7.37
C LEU A 322 -10.98 -6.82 -8.02
N SER A 323 -9.72 -7.26 -8.08
CA SER A 323 -9.37 -8.51 -8.77
C SER A 323 -8.19 -9.21 -8.10
N LEU A 324 -8.13 -10.54 -8.26
CA LEU A 324 -7.01 -11.39 -7.88
C LEU A 324 -6.69 -12.30 -9.08
N SER A 325 -5.87 -11.83 -10.00
CA SER A 325 -5.51 -12.58 -11.21
C SER A 325 -6.71 -13.35 -11.82
N ALA A 326 -6.57 -14.63 -12.18
CA ALA A 326 -7.67 -15.39 -12.79
C ALA A 326 -8.79 -15.85 -11.81
N GLY A 327 -8.71 -15.52 -10.52
CA GLY A 327 -9.56 -16.15 -9.49
C GLY A 327 -10.69 -15.30 -8.92
N TYR A 328 -10.67 -13.98 -9.08
CA TYR A 328 -11.68 -13.08 -8.51
C TYR A 328 -11.78 -11.76 -9.27
N LEU A 329 -13.01 -11.35 -9.56
CA LEU A 329 -13.38 -10.01 -9.99
C LEU A 329 -14.57 -9.56 -9.12
N ALA A 330 -14.48 -8.37 -8.54
CA ALA A 330 -15.53 -7.83 -7.69
C ALA A 330 -16.80 -7.53 -8.51
N GLU A 331 -17.95 -7.79 -7.89
CA GLU A 331 -19.24 -7.40 -8.48
C GLU A 331 -19.34 -5.87 -8.57
N PRO A 332 -19.79 -5.31 -9.72
CA PRO A 332 -19.92 -3.87 -9.92
C PRO A 332 -20.67 -3.13 -8.80
N GLU A 333 -21.77 -3.70 -8.34
CA GLU A 333 -22.59 -3.11 -7.27
C GLU A 333 -21.87 -3.12 -5.91
N LEU A 334 -21.08 -4.15 -5.62
CA LEU A 334 -20.27 -4.19 -4.41
C LEU A 334 -19.26 -3.05 -4.38
N VAL A 335 -18.57 -2.78 -5.49
CA VAL A 335 -17.60 -1.69 -5.62
C VAL A 335 -18.28 -0.33 -5.39
N ARG A 336 -19.46 -0.08 -6.01
CA ARG A 336 -20.22 1.15 -5.78
C ARG A 336 -20.56 1.34 -4.31
N ARG A 337 -21.10 0.31 -3.66
CA ARG A 337 -21.49 0.36 -2.24
C ARG A 337 -20.29 0.60 -1.31
N MET A 338 -19.10 0.05 -1.62
CA MET A 338 -17.88 0.31 -0.85
C MET A 338 -17.45 1.78 -0.98
N VAL A 339 -17.44 2.33 -2.20
CA VAL A 339 -17.12 3.75 -2.44
C VAL A 339 -18.14 4.66 -1.74
N GLU A 340 -19.42 4.35 -1.83
CA GLU A 340 -20.47 5.10 -1.10
C GLU A 340 -20.28 5.02 0.41
N ALA A 341 -19.91 3.84 0.95
CA ALA A 341 -19.61 3.70 2.38
C ALA A 341 -18.43 4.59 2.80
N ASN A 342 -17.39 4.69 1.97
CA ASN A 342 -16.28 5.63 2.21
C ASN A 342 -16.79 7.07 2.29
N ARG A 343 -17.61 7.51 1.33
CA ARG A 343 -18.17 8.88 1.32
C ARG A 343 -19.05 9.16 2.53
N ARG A 344 -19.91 8.18 2.94
CA ARG A 344 -20.71 8.30 4.17
C ARG A 344 -19.85 8.40 5.44
N ALA A 345 -18.65 7.81 5.42
CA ALA A 345 -17.70 7.89 6.52
C ALA A 345 -16.80 9.15 6.47
N GLY A 346 -17.02 10.07 5.51
CA GLY A 346 -16.21 11.29 5.35
C GLY A 346 -14.87 11.09 4.64
N ILE A 347 -14.67 9.94 4.03
CA ILE A 347 -13.43 9.60 3.31
C ILE A 347 -13.58 10.00 1.85
N ALA A 348 -12.58 10.75 1.33
CA ALA A 348 -12.65 11.37 0.02
C ALA A 348 -12.12 10.51 -1.14
N GLY A 349 -11.33 9.49 -0.86
CA GLY A 349 -10.68 8.65 -1.86
C GLY A 349 -10.46 7.22 -1.42
N GLU A 350 -9.93 6.41 -2.31
CA GLU A 350 -9.64 4.99 -2.11
C GLU A 350 -8.56 4.49 -3.06
N LEU A 351 -7.99 3.33 -2.76
CA LEU A 351 -7.08 2.60 -3.64
C LEU A 351 -7.70 1.28 -4.09
N PHE A 352 -7.42 0.88 -5.32
CA PHE A 352 -8.00 -0.32 -5.94
C PHE A 352 -6.93 -1.37 -6.25
N PHE A 353 -7.16 -2.59 -5.82
CA PHE A 353 -6.26 -3.73 -5.98
C PHE A 353 -6.89 -4.78 -6.90
N PHE A 354 -6.43 -5.06 -8.14
CA PHE A 354 -5.35 -4.44 -8.92
C PHE A 354 -5.88 -3.59 -10.08
N ALA A 355 -4.93 -2.95 -10.82
CA ALA A 355 -5.19 -2.13 -11.99
C ALA A 355 -6.07 -2.79 -13.07
N ASP A 356 -5.83 -4.07 -13.41
CA ASP A 356 -6.60 -4.81 -14.39
C ASP A 356 -8.10 -4.87 -14.05
N GLY A 357 -8.44 -4.82 -12.74
CA GLY A 357 -9.82 -4.74 -12.28
C GLY A 357 -10.51 -3.42 -12.65
N VAL A 358 -9.77 -2.30 -12.75
CA VAL A 358 -10.32 -1.01 -13.20
C VAL A 358 -10.73 -1.10 -14.65
N THR A 359 -9.87 -1.68 -15.50
CA THR A 359 -10.15 -1.88 -16.92
C THR A 359 -11.32 -2.84 -17.12
N ALA A 360 -11.38 -3.94 -16.37
CA ALA A 360 -12.47 -4.92 -16.42
C ALA A 360 -13.81 -4.34 -15.95
N LEU A 361 -13.79 -3.43 -14.98
CA LEU A 361 -14.99 -2.77 -14.41
C LEU A 361 -15.21 -1.34 -14.95
N ARG A 362 -14.75 -1.06 -16.18
CA ARG A 362 -14.77 0.25 -16.81
C ARG A 362 -16.10 0.99 -16.63
N THR A 363 -17.22 0.34 -16.95
CA THR A 363 -18.56 0.96 -16.86
C THR A 363 -18.90 1.36 -15.42
N THR A 364 -18.44 0.61 -14.42
CA THR A 364 -18.62 0.96 -13.00
C THR A 364 -17.86 2.24 -12.66
N PHE A 365 -16.61 2.37 -13.10
CA PHE A 365 -15.78 3.55 -12.87
C PHE A 365 -16.30 4.78 -13.61
N GLU A 366 -16.85 4.61 -14.84
CA GLU A 366 -17.55 5.67 -15.55
C GLU A 366 -18.73 6.22 -14.72
N GLY A 367 -19.49 5.36 -14.06
CA GLY A 367 -20.59 5.79 -13.19
C GLY A 367 -20.14 6.36 -11.84
N LEU A 368 -18.94 6.02 -11.34
CA LEU A 368 -18.45 6.50 -10.06
C LEU A 368 -17.81 7.90 -10.14
N TYR A 369 -17.02 8.17 -11.18
CA TYR A 369 -16.13 9.33 -11.19
C TYR A 369 -16.26 10.25 -12.40
N LYS A 370 -16.98 9.85 -13.44
CA LYS A 370 -17.31 10.78 -14.54
C LYS A 370 -18.44 11.72 -14.13
N PRO A 371 -18.39 12.98 -14.57
CA PRO A 371 -19.45 13.96 -14.34
C PRO A 371 -20.75 13.57 -15.02
#